data_c710b8482029bec70000e40478f29589
#
_entry.id   c710b8482029bec70000e40478f29589
#
_cell.length_a   1.000
_cell.length_b   1.000
_cell.length_c   1.000
_cell.angle_alpha   90.00
_cell.angle_beta   90.00
_cell.angle_gamma   90.00
#
_symmetry.space_group_name_H-M   'P 1'
#
loop_
_entity.id
_entity.type
_entity.pdbx_description
1 polymer ?
#
loop_
_entity_poly.entity_id
_entity_poly.type
_entity_poly.pdbx_seq_one_letter_code
_entity_poly.pdbx_strand_id
1 'polypeptide(L)'
;GGLHNRVTRPIRLAPFCLAETEEYLQSIDIEWERQEILDAYMILGGTPFYLSLLNPMLSLRQNIDELFFGQDPILASEYDFLFKSLFNDAALYKKIVETLAGKLKGLTREELVLALGTNNNGKLSEVLDNLKKCDFLRSYQAFGKKGKGMLFQLSDMYTLFYLRFVKNYEGLDNHAWSNMSDGKRNSWAGYAFEQVCILHINQIKRALGISGIATEVCSWRNKGEGQGAQIDLVIDRNDKSIDLCEMKYSVGQYELKKDYVEWMRERRNLFRDVTGTKKTLRLTMVSSGGIKPGKYSSSIQGMVNLSD
;
A
#
# COMPACT_ATOMS: atom_id res chain seq x y z
N GLY A 1 14.55 11.42 -27.39
CA GLY A 1 13.68 12.28 -28.08
C GLY A 1 14.07 13.75 -28.00
N GLY A 2 13.68 14.55 -29.01
CA GLY A 2 14.14 15.93 -29.25
C GLY A 2 13.79 16.99 -28.23
N LEU A 3 13.13 16.66 -27.12
CA LEU A 3 12.77 17.62 -26.06
C LEU A 3 13.76 17.63 -24.89
N HIS A 4 14.61 16.63 -24.72
CA HIS A 4 15.43 16.45 -23.51
C HIS A 4 16.32 17.67 -23.19
N ASN A 5 16.85 18.37 -24.18
CA ASN A 5 17.70 19.54 -23.99
C ASN A 5 16.94 20.88 -24.03
N ARG A 6 15.61 20.86 -24.13
CA ARG A 6 14.74 22.06 -24.21
C ARG A 6 13.83 22.20 -22.99
N VAL A 7 13.87 21.25 -22.06
CA VAL A 7 13.08 21.26 -20.83
C VAL A 7 13.89 21.94 -19.72
N THR A 8 13.41 23.07 -19.24
CA THR A 8 14.07 23.85 -18.18
C THR A 8 13.95 23.15 -16.82
N ARG A 9 12.80 22.50 -16.54
CA ARG A 9 12.55 21.76 -15.30
C ARG A 9 11.42 20.75 -15.50
N PRO A 10 11.64 19.45 -15.26
CA PRO A 10 10.55 18.48 -15.20
C PRO A 10 9.79 18.63 -13.88
N ILE A 11 8.46 18.65 -13.95
CA ILE A 11 7.56 18.57 -12.79
C ILE A 11 6.96 17.17 -12.80
N ARG A 12 7.13 16.44 -11.71
CA ARG A 12 6.48 15.15 -11.51
C ARG A 12 5.20 15.38 -10.70
N LEU A 13 4.06 15.06 -11.29
CA LEU A 13 2.79 14.99 -10.58
C LEU A 13 2.68 13.61 -9.95
N ALA A 14 2.55 13.57 -8.64
CA ALA A 14 2.23 12.35 -7.91
C ALA A 14 0.70 12.19 -7.82
N PRO A 15 0.19 10.97 -7.63
CA PRO A 15 -1.20 10.77 -7.22
C PRO A 15 -1.50 11.55 -5.93
N PHE A 16 -2.75 11.95 -5.74
CA PHE A 16 -3.20 12.62 -4.53
C PHE A 16 -2.92 11.76 -3.28
N CYS A 17 -2.51 12.38 -2.19
CA CYS A 17 -2.56 11.75 -0.89
C CYS A 17 -4.00 11.75 -0.32
N LEU A 18 -4.23 11.14 0.83
CA LEU A 18 -5.58 11.08 1.44
C LEU A 18 -6.18 12.47 1.69
N ALA A 19 -5.39 13.44 2.18
CA ALA A 19 -5.86 14.81 2.40
C ALA A 19 -6.24 15.51 1.10
N GLU A 20 -5.39 15.40 0.06
CA GLU A 20 -5.69 15.96 -1.26
C GLU A 20 -6.88 15.25 -1.92
N THR A 21 -7.08 13.96 -1.64
CA THR A 21 -8.27 13.22 -2.08
C THR A 21 -9.53 13.73 -1.37
N GLU A 22 -9.48 13.99 -0.05
CA GLU A 22 -10.57 14.60 0.71
C GLU A 22 -10.96 15.95 0.13
N GLU A 23 -9.98 16.85 -0.09
CA GLU A 23 -10.18 18.17 -0.70
C GLU A 23 -10.79 18.08 -2.11
N TYR A 24 -10.30 17.15 -2.92
CA TYR A 24 -10.82 16.94 -4.28
C TYR A 24 -12.27 16.44 -4.26
N LEU A 25 -12.60 15.44 -3.44
CA LEU A 25 -13.95 14.90 -3.33
C LEU A 25 -14.94 15.96 -2.85
N GLN A 26 -14.57 16.78 -1.88
CA GLN A 26 -15.37 17.92 -1.45
C GLN A 26 -15.60 18.93 -2.57
N SER A 27 -14.62 19.14 -3.45
CA SER A 27 -14.76 20.06 -4.60
C SER A 27 -15.74 19.58 -5.67
N ILE A 28 -16.14 18.31 -5.65
CA ILE A 28 -17.14 17.70 -6.54
C ILE A 28 -18.39 17.24 -5.78
N ASP A 29 -18.69 17.89 -4.65
CA ASP A 29 -19.88 17.66 -3.82
C ASP A 29 -19.98 16.24 -3.22
N ILE A 30 -18.85 15.59 -2.96
CA ILE A 30 -18.78 14.32 -2.24
C ILE A 30 -18.26 14.58 -0.82
N GLU A 31 -19.19 14.59 0.16
CA GLU A 31 -18.91 14.81 1.58
C GLU A 31 -18.89 13.49 2.37
N TRP A 32 -17.99 12.60 2.01
CA TRP A 32 -17.83 11.33 2.72
C TRP A 32 -17.01 11.49 4.01
N GLU A 33 -17.31 10.64 4.99
CA GLU A 33 -16.47 10.48 6.18
C GLU A 33 -15.08 9.97 5.80
N ARG A 34 -14.06 10.33 6.55
CA ARG A 34 -12.66 9.93 6.29
C ARG A 34 -12.47 8.43 6.13
N GLN A 35 -13.29 7.62 6.82
CA GLN A 35 -13.26 6.16 6.65
C GLN A 35 -13.71 5.75 5.24
N GLU A 36 -14.75 6.36 4.70
CA GLU A 36 -15.21 6.10 3.33
C GLU A 36 -14.22 6.61 2.29
N ILE A 37 -13.58 7.76 2.54
CA ILE A 37 -12.50 8.30 1.70
C ILE A 37 -11.32 7.33 1.67
N LEU A 38 -10.92 6.77 2.82
CA LEU A 38 -9.90 5.73 2.88
C LEU A 38 -10.32 4.50 2.08
N ASP A 39 -11.56 4.05 2.21
CA ASP A 39 -12.09 2.87 1.51
C ASP A 39 -12.09 3.10 -0.01
N ALA A 40 -12.48 4.28 -0.47
CA ALA A 40 -12.37 4.69 -1.87
C ALA A 40 -10.92 4.71 -2.35
N TYR A 41 -10.02 5.31 -1.56
CA TYR A 41 -8.59 5.37 -1.86
C TYR A 41 -7.94 3.98 -1.97
N MET A 42 -8.34 3.04 -1.12
CA MET A 42 -7.88 1.65 -1.18
C MET A 42 -8.30 0.91 -2.46
N ILE A 43 -9.25 1.46 -3.23
CA ILE A 43 -9.75 0.87 -4.48
C ILE A 43 -9.23 1.66 -5.69
N LEU A 44 -9.39 2.99 -5.68
CA LEU A 44 -9.13 3.87 -6.82
C LEU A 44 -7.73 4.50 -6.78
N GLY A 45 -7.09 4.50 -5.60
CA GLY A 45 -5.89 5.30 -5.37
C GLY A 45 -6.18 6.80 -5.38
N GLY A 46 -5.11 7.59 -5.48
CA GLY A 46 -5.20 9.06 -5.57
C GLY A 46 -5.16 9.60 -7.01
N THR A 47 -5.58 8.82 -8.02
CA THR A 47 -5.57 9.25 -9.41
C THR A 47 -6.78 10.16 -9.68
N PRO A 48 -6.58 11.46 -10.01
CA PRO A 48 -7.69 12.41 -10.18
C PRO A 48 -8.74 11.94 -11.18
N PHE A 49 -8.32 11.31 -12.27
CA PHE A 49 -9.24 10.78 -13.29
C PHE A 49 -10.21 9.75 -12.67
N TYR A 50 -9.72 8.78 -11.91
CA TYR A 50 -10.60 7.77 -11.30
C TYR A 50 -11.54 8.37 -10.26
N LEU A 51 -11.05 9.33 -9.48
CA LEU A 51 -11.88 10.04 -8.50
C LEU A 51 -12.96 10.90 -9.17
N SER A 52 -12.70 11.47 -10.36
CA SER A 52 -13.67 12.26 -11.12
C SER A 52 -14.85 11.44 -11.68
N LEU A 53 -14.72 10.12 -11.71
CA LEU A 53 -15.78 9.22 -12.17
C LEU A 53 -16.81 8.91 -11.07
N LEU A 54 -16.55 9.30 -9.83
CA LEU A 54 -17.47 9.08 -8.73
C LEU A 54 -18.71 9.96 -8.85
N ASN A 55 -19.87 9.36 -8.67
CA ASN A 55 -21.16 10.02 -8.67
C ASN A 55 -21.56 10.42 -7.23
N PRO A 56 -21.71 11.71 -6.91
CA PRO A 56 -22.07 12.16 -5.57
C PRO A 56 -23.45 11.71 -5.08
N MET A 57 -24.34 11.30 -6.01
CA MET A 57 -25.67 10.79 -5.68
C MET A 57 -25.69 9.33 -5.22
N LEU A 58 -24.56 8.64 -5.31
CA LEU A 58 -24.42 7.22 -4.99
C LEU A 58 -23.54 7.00 -3.77
N SER A 59 -23.81 5.94 -3.01
CA SER A 59 -22.89 5.46 -1.99
C SER A 59 -21.59 4.96 -2.61
N LEU A 60 -20.51 4.88 -1.81
CA LEU A 60 -19.25 4.32 -2.29
C LEU A 60 -19.43 2.93 -2.92
N ARG A 61 -20.23 2.04 -2.30
CA ARG A 61 -20.44 0.69 -2.83
C ARG A 61 -21.12 0.69 -4.19
N GLN A 62 -22.12 1.54 -4.38
CA GLN A 62 -22.81 1.69 -5.66
C GLN A 62 -21.87 2.27 -6.73
N ASN A 63 -21.05 3.25 -6.38
CA ASN A 63 -20.02 3.77 -7.29
C ASN A 63 -19.06 2.67 -7.76
N ILE A 64 -18.58 1.83 -6.84
CA ILE A 64 -17.66 0.74 -7.18
C ILE A 64 -18.36 -0.32 -8.05
N ASP A 65 -19.63 -0.63 -7.78
CA ASP A 65 -20.40 -1.54 -8.63
C ASP A 65 -20.54 -0.98 -10.06
N GLU A 66 -20.92 0.28 -10.23
CA GLU A 66 -21.05 0.90 -11.55
C GLU A 66 -19.71 0.96 -12.31
N LEU A 67 -18.64 1.37 -11.63
CA LEU A 67 -17.34 1.57 -12.25
C LEU A 67 -16.63 0.28 -12.66
N PHE A 68 -16.87 -0.85 -11.96
CA PHE A 68 -16.14 -2.10 -12.17
C PHE A 68 -16.99 -3.30 -12.56
N PHE A 69 -18.28 -3.34 -12.22
CA PHE A 69 -19.14 -4.52 -12.37
C PHE A 69 -20.47 -4.23 -13.10
N GLY A 70 -20.77 -2.96 -13.38
CA GLY A 70 -21.98 -2.52 -14.06
C GLY A 70 -22.11 -3.06 -15.49
N GLN A 71 -23.11 -2.59 -16.22
CA GLN A 71 -23.37 -3.03 -17.59
C GLN A 71 -22.24 -2.62 -18.56
N ASP A 72 -21.70 -1.39 -18.41
CA ASP A 72 -20.59 -0.85 -19.19
C ASP A 72 -19.51 -0.28 -18.26
N PRO A 73 -18.79 -1.14 -17.52
CA PRO A 73 -17.94 -0.70 -16.43
C PRO A 73 -16.65 -0.09 -16.97
N ILE A 74 -16.54 1.23 -16.90
CA ILE A 74 -15.44 2.01 -17.49
C ILE A 74 -14.06 1.58 -16.96
N LEU A 75 -13.96 1.31 -15.65
CA LEU A 75 -12.70 0.91 -15.02
C LEU A 75 -12.37 -0.58 -15.20
N ALA A 76 -13.30 -1.40 -15.67
CA ALA A 76 -12.97 -2.79 -16.00
C ALA A 76 -12.14 -2.90 -17.29
N SER A 77 -12.30 -1.99 -18.23
CA SER A 77 -11.53 -1.94 -19.48
C SER A 77 -10.25 -1.12 -19.38
N GLU A 78 -10.17 -0.23 -18.39
CA GLU A 78 -9.09 0.74 -18.22
C GLU A 78 -7.70 0.09 -18.07
N TYR A 79 -7.60 -1.05 -17.40
CA TYR A 79 -6.33 -1.76 -17.19
C TYR A 79 -5.59 -2.04 -18.51
N ASP A 80 -6.33 -2.47 -19.52
CA ASP A 80 -5.75 -2.79 -20.82
C ASP A 80 -5.35 -1.53 -21.59
N PHE A 81 -6.17 -0.49 -21.55
CA PHE A 81 -5.89 0.79 -22.20
C PHE A 81 -4.71 1.48 -21.54
N LEU A 82 -4.64 1.51 -20.23
CA LEU A 82 -3.57 2.15 -19.46
C LEU A 82 -2.20 1.56 -19.83
N PHE A 83 -2.05 0.23 -19.81
CA PHE A 83 -0.77 -0.39 -20.15
C PHE A 83 -0.41 -0.22 -21.62
N LYS A 84 -1.36 -0.26 -22.54
CA LYS A 84 -1.12 -0.03 -23.97
C LYS A 84 -0.71 1.41 -24.25
N SER A 85 -1.26 2.39 -23.52
CA SER A 85 -0.92 3.80 -23.70
C SER A 85 0.45 4.17 -23.14
N LEU A 86 0.87 3.53 -22.04
CA LEU A 86 2.11 3.88 -21.37
C LEU A 86 3.33 3.12 -21.91
N PHE A 87 3.15 1.89 -22.43
CA PHE A 87 4.27 0.98 -22.71
C PHE A 87 4.15 0.34 -24.09
N ASN A 88 5.22 0.44 -24.90
CA ASN A 88 5.27 -0.20 -26.22
C ASN A 88 5.19 -1.74 -26.15
N ASP A 89 5.71 -2.36 -25.08
CA ASP A 89 5.65 -3.81 -24.82
C ASP A 89 4.74 -4.08 -23.62
N ALA A 90 3.48 -3.68 -23.74
CA ALA A 90 2.49 -3.77 -22.64
C ALA A 90 2.37 -5.20 -22.05
N ALA A 91 2.59 -6.23 -22.86
CA ALA A 91 2.48 -7.63 -22.41
C ALA A 91 3.52 -7.98 -21.35
N LEU A 92 4.78 -7.55 -21.52
CA LEU A 92 5.84 -7.78 -20.54
C LEU A 92 5.58 -7.02 -19.23
N TYR A 93 5.14 -5.76 -19.33
CA TYR A 93 4.80 -4.94 -18.15
C TYR A 93 3.66 -5.56 -17.36
N LYS A 94 2.58 -5.98 -18.01
CA LYS A 94 1.45 -6.68 -17.39
C LYS A 94 1.90 -7.97 -16.69
N LYS A 95 2.71 -8.81 -17.37
CA LYS A 95 3.20 -10.06 -16.80
C LYS A 95 3.96 -9.84 -15.50
N ILE A 96 4.80 -8.79 -15.43
CA ILE A 96 5.55 -8.43 -14.22
C ILE A 96 4.60 -7.96 -13.12
N VAL A 97 3.67 -7.06 -13.43
CA VAL A 97 2.70 -6.52 -12.48
C VAL A 97 1.79 -7.63 -11.91
N GLU A 98 1.29 -8.52 -12.76
CA GLU A 98 0.46 -9.66 -12.37
C GLU A 98 1.24 -10.66 -11.47
N THR A 99 2.52 -10.91 -11.81
CA THR A 99 3.39 -11.74 -10.97
C THR A 99 3.57 -11.14 -9.58
N LEU A 100 3.77 -9.82 -9.50
CA LEU A 100 3.92 -9.11 -8.23
C LEU A 100 2.60 -9.03 -7.45
N ALA A 101 1.46 -8.88 -8.11
CA ALA A 101 0.14 -8.90 -7.47
C ALA A 101 -0.15 -10.22 -6.75
N GLY A 102 0.34 -11.35 -7.28
CA GLY A 102 0.25 -12.66 -6.62
C GLY A 102 1.16 -12.81 -5.38
N LYS A 103 2.05 -11.84 -5.13
CA LYS A 103 3.04 -11.85 -4.04
C LYS A 103 2.95 -10.56 -3.23
N LEU A 104 1.92 -10.45 -2.44
CA LEU A 104 1.53 -9.24 -1.69
C LEU A 104 2.69 -8.55 -0.93
N LYS A 105 3.69 -9.32 -0.51
CA LYS A 105 4.85 -8.85 0.25
C LYS A 105 6.07 -8.52 -0.64
N GLY A 106 5.86 -8.47 -1.95
CA GLY A 106 6.90 -8.21 -2.94
C GLY A 106 7.84 -9.39 -3.19
N LEU A 107 8.64 -9.27 -4.25
CA LEU A 107 9.66 -10.21 -4.65
C LEU A 107 11.02 -9.52 -4.78
N THR A 108 12.09 -10.24 -4.47
CA THR A 108 13.43 -9.82 -4.88
C THR A 108 13.57 -9.94 -6.39
N ARG A 109 14.62 -9.34 -6.95
CA ARG A 109 14.88 -9.43 -8.38
C ARG A 109 15.08 -10.89 -8.82
N GLU A 110 15.79 -11.68 -8.02
CA GLU A 110 16.05 -13.09 -8.29
C GLU A 110 14.76 -13.92 -8.24
N GLU A 111 13.93 -13.70 -7.23
CA GLU A 111 12.60 -14.35 -7.11
C GLU A 111 11.69 -13.96 -8.28
N LEU A 112 11.73 -12.71 -8.73
CA LEU A 112 10.95 -12.23 -9.88
C LEU A 112 11.42 -12.88 -11.19
N VAL A 113 12.73 -12.96 -11.44
CA VAL A 113 13.33 -13.64 -12.59
C VAL A 113 12.89 -15.10 -12.64
N LEU A 114 12.95 -15.79 -11.51
CA LEU A 114 12.51 -17.18 -11.39
C LEU A 114 11.01 -17.33 -11.69
N ALA A 115 10.18 -16.47 -11.10
CA ALA A 115 8.71 -16.51 -11.28
C ALA A 115 8.28 -16.19 -12.72
N LEU A 116 9.01 -15.31 -13.41
CA LEU A 116 8.76 -14.95 -14.81
C LEU A 116 9.28 -15.98 -15.81
N GLY A 117 10.20 -16.86 -15.40
CA GLY A 117 10.91 -17.75 -16.30
C GLY A 117 11.76 -17.00 -17.33
N THR A 118 12.39 -15.89 -16.95
CA THR A 118 13.12 -14.98 -17.83
C THR A 118 14.58 -14.82 -17.39
N ASN A 119 15.38 -14.13 -18.20
CA ASN A 119 16.77 -13.85 -17.87
C ASN A 119 16.89 -12.53 -17.07
N ASN A 120 17.85 -12.50 -16.15
CA ASN A 120 18.24 -11.29 -15.44
C ASN A 120 19.08 -10.39 -16.36
N ASN A 121 18.44 -9.49 -17.10
CA ASN A 121 19.06 -8.66 -18.12
C ASN A 121 18.71 -7.17 -17.99
N GLY A 122 19.28 -6.33 -18.85
CA GLY A 122 19.04 -4.89 -18.88
C GLY A 122 17.58 -4.51 -19.18
N LYS A 123 16.86 -5.31 -19.99
CA LYS A 123 15.45 -5.10 -20.31
C LYS A 123 14.58 -5.17 -19.07
N LEU A 124 14.80 -6.15 -18.19
CA LEU A 124 14.08 -6.25 -16.93
C LEU A 124 14.35 -5.04 -16.02
N SER A 125 15.60 -4.52 -16.00
CA SER A 125 15.92 -3.30 -15.24
C SER A 125 15.15 -2.10 -15.75
N GLU A 126 15.11 -1.92 -17.07
CA GLU A 126 14.36 -0.83 -17.73
C GLU A 126 12.88 -0.90 -17.38
N VAL A 127 12.26 -2.09 -17.49
CA VAL A 127 10.84 -2.28 -17.19
C VAL A 127 10.53 -1.98 -15.73
N LEU A 128 11.33 -2.48 -14.78
CA LEU A 128 11.15 -2.20 -13.36
C LEU A 128 11.31 -0.71 -13.02
N ASP A 129 12.27 -0.03 -13.69
CA ASP A 129 12.47 1.41 -13.50
C ASP A 129 11.33 2.24 -14.08
N ASN A 130 10.80 1.85 -15.24
CA ASN A 130 9.64 2.50 -15.83
C ASN A 130 8.38 2.31 -14.96
N LEU A 131 8.11 1.10 -14.49
CA LEU A 131 7.00 0.82 -13.57
C LEU A 131 7.10 1.63 -12.26
N LYS A 132 8.32 1.81 -11.73
CA LYS A 132 8.54 2.69 -10.56
C LYS A 132 8.30 4.16 -10.88
N LYS A 133 8.73 4.63 -12.06
CA LYS A 133 8.51 6.01 -12.49
C LYS A 133 7.05 6.35 -12.70
N CYS A 134 6.23 5.35 -13.07
CA CYS A 134 4.80 5.47 -13.25
C CYS A 134 3.99 5.11 -11.98
N ASP A 135 4.64 4.96 -10.83
CA ASP A 135 4.05 4.65 -9.53
C ASP A 135 3.32 3.30 -9.41
N PHE A 136 3.45 2.41 -10.42
CA PHE A 136 2.93 1.04 -10.29
C PHE A 136 3.65 0.23 -9.22
N LEU A 137 4.98 0.41 -9.13
CA LEU A 137 5.81 -0.33 -8.21
C LEU A 137 6.55 0.58 -7.23
N ARG A 138 6.68 0.10 -6.02
CA ARG A 138 7.69 0.59 -5.10
C ARG A 138 8.80 -0.42 -4.91
N SER A 139 9.96 0.06 -4.52
CA SER A 139 11.06 -0.79 -4.08
C SER A 139 11.49 -0.41 -2.68
N TYR A 140 11.78 -1.40 -1.84
CA TYR A 140 12.23 -1.19 -0.48
C TYR A 140 13.23 -2.27 -0.07
N GLN A 141 14.03 -1.99 0.95
CA GLN A 141 15.01 -2.94 1.45
C GLN A 141 14.52 -3.68 2.69
N ALA A 142 14.99 -4.90 2.89
CA ALA A 142 14.85 -5.56 4.16
C ALA A 142 15.85 -4.97 5.16
N PHE A 143 15.44 -4.84 6.43
CA PHE A 143 16.27 -4.31 7.51
C PHE A 143 17.65 -4.99 7.56
N GLY A 144 18.70 -4.18 7.66
CA GLY A 144 20.08 -4.64 7.74
C GLY A 144 20.68 -5.17 6.44
N LYS A 145 19.96 -5.16 5.31
CA LYS A 145 20.48 -5.58 4.00
C LYS A 145 20.74 -4.35 3.13
N LYS A 146 22.03 -4.10 2.82
CA LYS A 146 22.43 -3.03 1.89
C LYS A 146 22.67 -3.60 0.49
N GLY A 147 21.98 -3.06 -0.52
CA GLY A 147 22.20 -3.34 -1.96
C GLY A 147 21.64 -4.65 -2.50
N LYS A 148 21.82 -5.78 -1.82
CA LYS A 148 21.25 -7.08 -2.22
C LYS A 148 19.94 -7.35 -1.49
N GLY A 149 18.92 -7.87 -2.20
CA GLY A 149 17.64 -8.22 -1.59
C GLY A 149 16.63 -7.07 -1.55
N MET A 150 16.76 -6.09 -2.46
CA MET A 150 15.70 -5.12 -2.70
C MET A 150 14.43 -5.83 -3.14
N LEU A 151 13.33 -5.51 -2.51
CA LEU A 151 12.00 -6.06 -2.80
C LEU A 151 11.27 -5.09 -3.74
N PHE A 152 10.65 -5.65 -4.76
CA PHE A 152 9.73 -4.96 -5.65
C PHE A 152 8.31 -5.37 -5.30
N GLN A 153 7.43 -4.41 -5.12
CA GLN A 153 6.04 -4.64 -4.72
C GLN A 153 5.12 -3.75 -5.54
N LEU A 154 4.00 -4.32 -5.97
CA LEU A 154 2.93 -3.57 -6.61
C LEU A 154 2.29 -2.65 -5.56
N SER A 155 2.17 -1.36 -5.88
CA SER A 155 1.69 -0.31 -4.97
C SER A 155 0.50 0.48 -5.54
N ASP A 156 0.22 0.36 -6.83
CA ASP A 156 -0.94 1.02 -7.45
C ASP A 156 -2.24 0.36 -7.00
N MET A 157 -3.09 1.15 -6.33
CA MET A 157 -4.30 0.65 -5.65
C MET A 157 -5.34 0.16 -6.66
N TYR A 158 -5.55 0.91 -7.76
CA TYR A 158 -6.47 0.50 -8.82
C TYR A 158 -6.05 -0.85 -9.43
N THR A 159 -4.78 -0.99 -9.79
CA THR A 159 -4.26 -2.23 -10.36
C THR A 159 -4.37 -3.42 -9.39
N LEU A 160 -4.07 -3.20 -8.10
CA LEU A 160 -4.24 -4.21 -7.05
C LEU A 160 -5.69 -4.68 -6.94
N PHE A 161 -6.62 -3.73 -6.89
CA PHE A 161 -8.06 -4.03 -6.82
C PHE A 161 -8.54 -4.75 -8.08
N TYR A 162 -8.20 -4.22 -9.25
CA TYR A 162 -8.55 -4.81 -10.55
C TYR A 162 -8.09 -6.27 -10.66
N LEU A 163 -6.82 -6.55 -10.38
CA LEU A 163 -6.27 -7.91 -10.48
C LEU A 163 -6.87 -8.87 -9.44
N ARG A 164 -7.33 -8.34 -8.31
CA ARG A 164 -7.92 -9.15 -7.23
C ARG A 164 -9.38 -9.51 -7.49
N PHE A 165 -10.17 -8.59 -8.02
CA PHE A 165 -11.62 -8.71 -8.03
C PHE A 165 -12.26 -8.62 -9.42
N VAL A 166 -11.60 -7.93 -10.36
CA VAL A 166 -12.22 -7.60 -11.65
C VAL A 166 -11.71 -8.46 -12.79
N LYS A 167 -10.40 -8.65 -12.90
CA LYS A 167 -9.75 -9.35 -14.02
C LYS A 167 -10.38 -10.71 -14.39
N ASN A 168 -10.75 -11.50 -13.39
CA ASN A 168 -11.31 -12.84 -13.55
C ASN A 168 -12.78 -12.89 -13.13
N TYR A 169 -13.46 -11.75 -13.14
CA TYR A 169 -14.88 -11.70 -12.83
C TYR A 169 -15.68 -12.07 -14.09
N GLU A 170 -16.35 -13.22 -14.05
CA GLU A 170 -17.20 -13.74 -15.11
C GLU A 170 -18.69 -13.73 -14.71
N GLY A 171 -19.00 -13.11 -13.55
CA GLY A 171 -20.36 -13.05 -13.03
C GLY A 171 -21.24 -12.06 -13.79
N LEU A 172 -22.56 -12.28 -13.71
CA LEU A 172 -23.58 -11.39 -14.27
C LEU A 172 -24.17 -10.43 -13.21
N ASP A 173 -23.60 -10.42 -12.00
CA ASP A 173 -24.08 -9.59 -10.91
C ASP A 173 -23.46 -8.18 -10.98
N ASN A 174 -24.26 -7.22 -11.48
CA ASN A 174 -23.83 -5.81 -11.54
C ASN A 174 -23.63 -5.17 -10.16
N HIS A 175 -23.97 -5.86 -9.08
CA HIS A 175 -23.78 -5.45 -7.68
C HIS A 175 -22.78 -6.33 -6.94
N ALA A 176 -21.80 -6.87 -7.65
CA ALA A 176 -20.86 -7.84 -7.12
C ALA A 176 -20.06 -7.34 -5.91
N TRP A 177 -19.72 -6.04 -5.87
CA TRP A 177 -19.03 -5.44 -4.73
C TRP A 177 -19.97 -5.24 -3.54
N SER A 178 -21.19 -4.73 -3.77
CA SER A 178 -22.20 -4.55 -2.71
C SER A 178 -22.61 -5.89 -2.09
N ASN A 179 -22.73 -6.94 -2.90
CA ASN A 179 -23.10 -8.28 -2.47
C ASN A 179 -21.94 -9.12 -1.92
N MET A 180 -20.70 -8.62 -2.01
CA MET A 180 -19.54 -9.34 -1.50
C MET A 180 -19.61 -9.51 0.02
N SER A 181 -19.20 -10.69 0.51
CA SER A 181 -19.17 -10.96 1.95
C SER A 181 -18.18 -10.04 2.70
N ASP A 182 -18.55 -9.64 3.91
CA ASP A 182 -17.72 -8.80 4.76
C ASP A 182 -16.32 -9.39 5.02
N GLY A 183 -16.21 -10.72 5.14
CA GLY A 183 -14.94 -11.39 5.31
C GLY A 183 -13.96 -11.14 4.16
N LYS A 184 -14.44 -11.17 2.90
CA LYS A 184 -13.63 -10.87 1.72
C LYS A 184 -13.23 -9.39 1.67
N ARG A 185 -14.19 -8.47 1.92
CA ARG A 185 -13.91 -7.03 1.98
C ARG A 185 -12.91 -6.68 3.09
N ASN A 186 -13.09 -7.23 4.29
CA ASN A 186 -12.18 -7.00 5.42
C ASN A 186 -10.77 -7.54 5.16
N SER A 187 -10.66 -8.69 4.50
CA SER A 187 -9.34 -9.23 4.09
C SER A 187 -8.65 -8.32 3.08
N TRP A 188 -9.39 -7.74 2.13
CA TRP A 188 -8.88 -6.73 1.21
C TRP A 188 -8.47 -5.46 1.95
N ALA A 189 -9.36 -4.92 2.79
CA ALA A 189 -9.13 -3.67 3.50
C ALA A 189 -7.88 -3.75 4.40
N GLY A 190 -7.66 -4.89 5.09
CA GLY A 190 -6.45 -5.09 5.87
C GLY A 190 -5.18 -4.98 5.04
N TYR A 191 -5.12 -5.68 3.90
CA TYR A 191 -3.98 -5.61 3.00
C TYR A 191 -3.82 -4.23 2.34
N ALA A 192 -4.91 -3.67 1.82
CA ALA A 192 -4.88 -2.38 1.14
C ALA A 192 -4.46 -1.25 2.09
N PHE A 193 -4.90 -1.29 3.35
CA PHE A 193 -4.50 -0.32 4.37
C PHE A 193 -2.99 -0.34 4.65
N GLU A 194 -2.36 -1.52 4.70
CA GLU A 194 -0.89 -1.62 4.80
C GLU A 194 -0.21 -0.88 3.65
N GLN A 195 -0.75 -0.99 2.42
CA GLN A 195 -0.20 -0.27 1.27
C GLN A 195 -0.39 1.25 1.41
N VAL A 196 -1.57 1.69 1.82
CA VAL A 196 -1.86 3.11 2.06
C VAL A 196 -0.93 3.68 3.12
N CYS A 197 -0.71 2.99 4.23
CA CYS A 197 0.23 3.44 5.28
C CYS A 197 1.64 3.67 4.72
N ILE A 198 2.11 2.79 3.85
CA ILE A 198 3.46 2.93 3.29
C ILE A 198 3.51 4.06 2.25
N LEU A 199 2.45 4.25 1.45
CA LEU A 199 2.35 5.40 0.54
C LEU A 199 2.33 6.73 1.32
N HIS A 200 1.77 6.74 2.53
CA HIS A 200 1.64 7.91 3.41
C HIS A 200 2.71 7.96 4.52
N ILE A 201 3.88 7.36 4.29
CA ILE A 201 4.93 7.28 5.31
C ILE A 201 5.38 8.65 5.83
N ASN A 202 5.35 9.69 5.00
CA ASN A 202 5.74 11.03 5.41
C ASN A 202 4.71 11.65 6.36
N GLN A 203 3.42 11.39 6.16
CA GLN A 203 2.34 11.81 7.06
C GLN A 203 2.45 11.07 8.39
N ILE A 204 2.69 9.74 8.36
CA ILE A 204 2.95 8.95 9.57
C ILE A 204 4.15 9.50 10.36
N LYS A 205 5.27 9.82 9.69
CA LYS A 205 6.42 10.45 10.35
C LYS A 205 6.09 11.80 10.97
N ARG A 206 5.22 12.58 10.32
CA ARG A 206 4.76 13.87 10.85
C ARG A 206 3.93 13.67 12.11
N ALA A 207 2.96 12.78 12.09
CA ALA A 207 2.12 12.43 13.23
C ALA A 207 2.96 11.90 14.42
N LEU A 208 4.02 11.14 14.15
CA LEU A 208 4.94 10.67 15.19
C LEU A 208 5.95 11.74 15.67
N GLY A 209 5.94 12.94 15.09
CA GLY A 209 6.86 14.01 15.45
C GLY A 209 8.32 13.77 15.05
N ILE A 210 8.55 12.94 14.01
CA ILE A 210 9.92 12.52 13.60
C ILE A 210 10.31 12.99 12.20
N SER A 211 9.57 13.93 11.60
CA SER A 211 9.86 14.45 10.25
C SER A 211 11.24 15.08 10.12
N GLY A 212 11.78 15.66 11.21
CA GLY A 212 13.12 16.26 11.23
C GLY A 212 14.26 15.27 11.49
N ILE A 213 13.96 13.98 11.67
CA ILE A 213 14.95 12.94 11.95
C ILE A 213 15.21 12.15 10.67
N ALA A 214 16.49 11.97 10.31
CA ALA A 214 16.85 11.09 9.19
C ALA A 214 16.44 9.65 9.52
N THR A 215 15.72 9.02 8.60
CA THR A 215 15.14 7.68 8.79
C THR A 215 15.35 6.82 7.55
N GLU A 216 15.55 5.52 7.77
CA GLU A 216 15.44 4.49 6.74
C GLU A 216 14.12 3.71 6.95
N VAL A 217 13.33 3.60 5.89
CA VAL A 217 12.05 2.85 5.90
C VAL A 217 12.28 1.50 5.24
N CYS A 218 12.02 0.44 5.96
CA CYS A 218 12.27 -0.92 5.51
C CYS A 218 11.21 -1.88 6.05
N SER A 219 11.30 -3.15 5.66
CA SER A 219 10.57 -4.25 6.28
C SER A 219 11.56 -5.21 6.95
N TRP A 220 11.04 -6.08 7.78
CA TRP A 220 11.85 -7.14 8.38
C TRP A 220 11.14 -8.48 8.31
N ARG A 221 11.90 -9.53 7.97
CA ARG A 221 11.42 -10.91 7.93
C ARG A 221 12.45 -11.84 8.53
N ASN A 222 11.97 -12.75 9.36
CA ASN A 222 12.74 -13.89 9.85
C ASN A 222 12.15 -15.17 9.23
N LYS A 223 12.99 -15.95 8.53
CA LYS A 223 12.65 -17.26 7.94
C LYS A 223 13.25 -18.41 8.75
N GLY A 224 13.71 -18.16 10.02
CA GLY A 224 14.37 -19.16 10.86
C GLY A 224 13.52 -20.39 11.16
N GLU A 225 14.15 -21.44 11.69
CA GLU A 225 13.51 -22.67 12.15
C GLU A 225 12.51 -22.33 13.26
N GLY A 226 11.19 -22.42 12.97
CA GLY A 226 10.11 -22.07 13.88
C GLY A 226 9.04 -21.22 13.23
N GLN A 227 8.22 -20.53 14.04
CA GLN A 227 7.21 -19.60 13.54
C GLN A 227 7.90 -18.39 12.90
N GLY A 228 7.83 -18.28 11.57
CA GLY A 228 8.34 -17.12 10.85
C GLY A 228 7.70 -15.82 11.34
N ALA A 229 8.50 -14.77 11.51
CA ALA A 229 8.00 -13.46 11.93
C ALA A 229 8.28 -12.42 10.87
N GLN A 230 7.37 -11.45 10.75
CA GLN A 230 7.48 -10.35 9.81
C GLN A 230 6.99 -9.05 10.47
N ILE A 231 7.64 -7.95 10.12
CA ILE A 231 7.21 -6.59 10.41
C ILE A 231 7.22 -5.84 9.09
N ASP A 232 6.04 -5.42 8.65
CA ASP A 232 5.84 -4.85 7.32
C ASP A 232 6.39 -3.42 7.20
N LEU A 233 6.40 -2.68 8.31
CA LEU A 233 6.94 -1.32 8.37
C LEU A 233 7.87 -1.16 9.57
N VAL A 234 9.13 -0.93 9.28
CA VAL A 234 10.17 -0.58 10.26
C VAL A 234 10.73 0.78 9.89
N ILE A 235 10.71 1.72 10.83
CA ILE A 235 11.31 3.05 10.65
C ILE A 235 12.59 3.08 11.50
N ASP A 236 13.71 2.89 10.83
CA ASP A 236 15.02 2.99 11.49
C ASP A 236 15.48 4.45 11.54
N ARG A 237 15.64 4.98 12.74
CA ARG A 237 15.91 6.39 13.02
C ARG A 237 17.39 6.62 13.36
N ASN A 238 17.89 7.78 12.97
CA ASN A 238 19.29 8.16 13.27
C ASN A 238 19.48 8.61 14.74
N ASP A 239 18.40 8.84 15.50
CA ASP A 239 18.40 9.16 16.91
C ASP A 239 18.51 7.94 17.84
N LYS A 240 19.04 6.83 17.34
CA LYS A 240 19.22 5.55 18.04
C LYS A 240 17.91 4.87 18.46
N SER A 241 16.82 5.15 17.79
CA SER A 241 15.52 4.47 17.97
C SER A 241 15.08 3.74 16.71
N ILE A 242 14.22 2.75 16.86
CA ILE A 242 13.55 2.04 15.76
C ILE A 242 12.06 1.93 16.12
N ASP A 243 11.19 2.42 15.25
CA ASP A 243 9.76 2.18 15.37
C ASP A 243 9.41 0.90 14.60
N LEU A 244 8.87 -0.08 15.32
CA LEU A 244 8.31 -1.32 14.78
C LEU A 244 6.80 -1.10 14.65
N CYS A 245 6.35 -0.87 13.42
CA CYS A 245 4.99 -0.44 13.15
C CYS A 245 4.09 -1.62 12.82
N GLU A 246 2.98 -1.72 13.52
CA GLU A 246 1.85 -2.59 13.21
C GLU A 246 0.75 -1.74 12.58
N MET A 247 0.23 -2.19 11.44
CA MET A 247 -0.80 -1.49 10.69
C MET A 247 -2.12 -2.24 10.79
N LYS A 248 -3.19 -1.57 11.22
CA LYS A 248 -4.48 -2.20 11.47
C LYS A 248 -5.64 -1.40 10.89
N TYR A 249 -6.28 -1.95 9.86
CA TYR A 249 -7.57 -1.46 9.41
C TYR A 249 -8.65 -1.83 10.44
N SER A 250 -9.45 -0.86 10.84
CA SER A 250 -10.59 -1.06 11.74
C SER A 250 -11.68 -0.02 11.47
N VAL A 251 -12.92 -0.47 11.45
CA VAL A 251 -14.08 0.41 11.48
C VAL A 251 -14.31 0.79 12.94
N GLY A 252 -14.02 2.06 13.29
CA GLY A 252 -14.01 2.55 14.66
C GLY A 252 -12.75 2.17 15.45
N GLN A 253 -12.72 2.58 16.72
CA GLN A 253 -11.55 2.42 17.59
C GLN A 253 -11.20 0.96 17.84
N TYR A 254 -9.94 0.61 17.60
CA TYR A 254 -9.41 -0.73 17.83
C TYR A 254 -9.10 -0.96 19.31
N GLU A 255 -9.67 -1.99 19.91
CA GLU A 255 -9.40 -2.37 21.30
C GLU A 255 -8.20 -3.31 21.39
N LEU A 256 -7.15 -2.88 22.10
CA LEU A 256 -5.96 -3.69 22.33
C LEU A 256 -6.25 -4.77 23.39
N LYS A 257 -6.18 -6.03 23.00
CA LYS A 257 -6.28 -7.19 23.88
C LYS A 257 -4.89 -7.64 24.37
N LYS A 258 -4.85 -8.33 25.51
CA LYS A 258 -3.63 -8.83 26.13
C LYS A 258 -2.78 -9.64 25.18
N ASP A 259 -3.37 -10.64 24.55
CA ASP A 259 -2.68 -11.60 23.68
C ASP A 259 -2.05 -10.89 22.45
N TYR A 260 -2.72 -9.85 21.93
CA TYR A 260 -2.21 -9.08 20.81
C TYR A 260 -0.98 -8.24 21.21
N VAL A 261 -1.01 -7.63 22.38
CA VAL A 261 0.14 -6.87 22.90
C VAL A 261 1.32 -7.79 23.24
N GLU A 262 1.06 -8.97 23.79
CA GLU A 262 2.08 -9.99 24.05
C GLU A 262 2.72 -10.44 22.72
N TRP A 263 1.92 -10.71 21.71
CA TRP A 263 2.38 -11.03 20.35
C TRP A 263 3.26 -9.92 19.75
N MET A 264 2.90 -8.65 19.88
CA MET A 264 3.73 -7.53 19.45
C MET A 264 5.08 -7.47 20.21
N ARG A 265 5.06 -7.73 21.53
CA ARG A 265 6.26 -7.78 22.36
C ARG A 265 7.19 -8.93 21.98
N GLU A 266 6.65 -10.11 21.70
CA GLU A 266 7.42 -11.26 21.23
C GLU A 266 8.12 -10.94 19.91
N ARG A 267 7.44 -10.32 18.95
CA ARG A 267 8.02 -9.89 17.67
C ARG A 267 9.14 -8.85 17.88
N ARG A 268 8.93 -7.89 18.78
CA ARG A 268 9.95 -6.92 19.14
C ARG A 268 11.20 -7.61 19.75
N ASN A 269 11.02 -8.56 20.63
CA ASN A 269 12.12 -9.29 21.25
C ASN A 269 12.86 -10.13 20.20
N LEU A 270 12.12 -10.87 19.39
CA LEU A 270 12.70 -11.64 18.27
C LEU A 270 13.46 -10.75 17.28
N PHE A 271 12.92 -9.57 16.97
CA PHE A 271 13.62 -8.59 16.14
C PHE A 271 14.96 -8.20 16.77
N ARG A 272 14.99 -7.92 18.07
CA ARG A 272 16.22 -7.60 18.81
C ARG A 272 17.23 -8.72 18.75
N ASP A 273 16.79 -9.95 19.06
CA ASP A 273 17.65 -11.12 19.14
C ASP A 273 18.28 -11.46 17.79
N VAL A 274 17.48 -11.44 16.72
CA VAL A 274 17.94 -11.76 15.37
C VAL A 274 18.82 -10.66 14.77
N THR A 275 18.51 -9.39 15.02
CA THR A 275 19.27 -8.26 14.43
C THR A 275 20.45 -7.82 15.29
N GLY A 276 20.50 -8.19 16.55
CA GLY A 276 21.53 -7.74 17.51
C GLY A 276 21.52 -6.23 17.77
N THR A 277 20.45 -5.52 17.40
CA THR A 277 20.39 -4.06 17.50
C THR A 277 20.46 -3.57 18.95
N LYS A 278 21.28 -2.53 19.17
CA LYS A 278 21.40 -1.80 20.44
C LYS A 278 20.45 -0.60 20.52
N LYS A 279 19.74 -0.28 19.44
CA LYS A 279 18.80 0.85 19.40
C LYS A 279 17.58 0.60 20.29
N THR A 280 16.95 1.68 20.74
CA THR A 280 15.67 1.61 21.47
C THR A 280 14.58 1.16 20.53
N LEU A 281 13.89 0.05 20.84
CA LEU A 281 12.77 -0.44 20.06
C LEU A 281 11.45 0.09 20.62
N ARG A 282 10.67 0.73 19.76
CA ARG A 282 9.36 1.30 20.06
C ARG A 282 8.30 0.51 19.31
N LEU A 283 7.24 0.15 20.01
CA LEU A 283 6.03 -0.41 19.35
C LEU A 283 5.16 0.75 18.92
N THR A 284 4.89 0.82 17.63
CA THR A 284 4.06 1.86 17.02
C THR A 284 2.87 1.20 16.34
N MET A 285 1.68 1.76 16.50
CA MET A 285 0.47 1.26 15.84
C MET A 285 -0.13 2.35 14.97
N VAL A 286 -0.37 2.00 13.70
CA VAL A 286 -1.11 2.81 12.74
C VAL A 286 -2.47 2.15 12.55
N SER A 287 -3.54 2.80 12.96
CA SER A 287 -4.89 2.25 12.87
C SER A 287 -5.86 3.23 12.23
N SER A 288 -6.64 2.79 11.23
CA SER A 288 -7.62 3.67 10.58
C SER A 288 -8.60 4.29 11.58
N GLY A 289 -9.18 3.51 12.47
CA GLY A 289 -10.13 3.99 13.50
C GLY A 289 -9.49 4.49 14.79
N GLY A 290 -8.15 4.46 14.89
CA GLY A 290 -7.44 4.78 16.13
C GLY A 290 -7.50 3.64 17.18
N ILE A 291 -6.91 3.88 18.35
CA ILE A 291 -6.85 2.90 19.45
C ILE A 291 -7.74 3.37 20.59
N LYS A 292 -8.63 2.49 21.04
CA LYS A 292 -9.44 2.74 22.22
C LYS A 292 -8.54 2.84 23.48
N PRO A 293 -8.61 3.94 24.24
CA PRO A 293 -7.92 4.04 25.51
C PRO A 293 -8.26 2.87 26.45
N GLY A 294 -7.26 2.24 27.03
CA GLY A 294 -7.49 1.08 27.89
C GLY A 294 -6.20 0.57 28.56
N LYS A 295 -6.33 -0.52 29.31
CA LYS A 295 -5.26 -1.10 30.14
C LYS A 295 -3.95 -1.35 29.36
N TYR A 296 -4.05 -1.65 28.09
CA TYR A 296 -2.89 -2.04 27.26
C TYR A 296 -2.40 -0.95 26.31
N SER A 297 -3.10 0.18 26.19
CA SER A 297 -2.71 1.27 25.30
C SER A 297 -1.35 1.87 25.65
N SER A 298 -0.98 1.90 26.95
CA SER A 298 0.34 2.35 27.42
C SER A 298 1.52 1.46 26.94
N SER A 299 1.23 0.28 26.41
CA SER A 299 2.24 -0.62 25.84
C SER A 299 2.72 -0.15 24.45
N ILE A 300 1.98 0.75 23.81
CA ILE A 300 2.27 1.31 22.49
C ILE A 300 2.86 2.71 22.69
N GLN A 301 4.05 2.96 22.12
CA GLN A 301 4.78 4.22 22.28
C GLN A 301 4.46 5.24 21.17
N GLY A 302 3.98 4.77 20.02
CA GLY A 302 3.54 5.61 18.90
C GLY A 302 2.16 5.18 18.44
N MET A 303 1.25 6.14 18.25
CA MET A 303 -0.10 5.88 17.73
C MET A 303 -0.37 6.89 16.64
N VAL A 304 -0.92 6.41 15.51
CA VAL A 304 -1.31 7.24 14.36
C VAL A 304 -2.66 6.74 13.86
N ASN A 305 -3.53 7.65 13.49
CA ASN A 305 -4.86 7.36 12.94
C ASN A 305 -5.22 8.31 11.79
N LEU A 306 -6.40 8.17 11.20
CA LEU A 306 -6.86 9.00 10.07
C LEU A 306 -7.07 10.48 10.41
N SER A 307 -7.10 10.86 11.67
CA SER A 307 -7.26 12.27 12.08
C SER A 307 -5.93 13.02 12.17
N ASP A 308 -4.80 12.28 12.15
CA ASP A 308 -3.44 12.81 12.25
C ASP A 308 -2.89 13.20 10.86
#